data_9e96dccdeb729cec79a1a3ce5947bab0
#
_entry.id   9e96dccdeb729cec79a1a3ce5947bab0
#
_cell.length_a   1.000
_cell.length_b   1.000
_cell.length_c   1.000
_cell.angle_alpha   90.00
_cell.angle_beta   90.00
_cell.angle_gamma   90.00
#
_symmetry.space_group_name_H-M   'P 1'
#
loop_
_entity.id
_entity.type
_entity.pdbx_description
1 polymer ?
#
loop_
_entity_poly.entity_id
_entity_poly.type
_entity_poly.pdbx_seq_one_letter_code
_entity_poly.pdbx_strand_id
1 'polypeptide(L)'
;MTAERTAGALALAITASVAALLSACNILQPAMYLAVGPTKVPARYVLENRPTVVFVDDRNNAIPINSSRARRAIADDVTKQLMSRRLVTQTISPRDAMALARNQDREGKLMSMQAIGETVGAEQLIYIEMLRYRGSPDNVTSQPTAECRLKVIDIVNKTRLFPPPGAERDWQAVVVQTAPVSPELYRSTAGRRQIEQLLVAAIAGQVTQLFYKHIPDELGSRLTPQ
;
A
#
# COMPACT_ATOMS: atom_id res chain seq x y z
N MET A 1 6.55 -58.87 41.93
CA MET A 1 7.51 -58.30 40.96
C MET A 1 6.95 -58.04 39.56
N THR A 2 5.77 -58.51 39.20
CA THR A 2 5.16 -58.31 37.86
C THR A 2 4.32 -57.00 37.72
N ALA A 3 3.68 -56.53 38.78
CA ALA A 3 2.81 -55.37 38.76
C ALA A 3 3.55 -54.01 38.58
N GLU A 4 4.76 -53.89 39.13
CA GLU A 4 5.57 -52.65 38.97
C GLU A 4 6.12 -52.48 37.56
N ARG A 5 6.42 -53.59 36.86
CA ARG A 5 6.91 -53.55 35.46
C ARG A 5 5.82 -53.14 34.50
N THR A 6 4.57 -53.50 34.72
CA THR A 6 3.43 -53.11 33.86
C THR A 6 3.04 -51.66 34.08
N ALA A 7 3.12 -51.10 35.30
CA ALA A 7 2.86 -49.70 35.56
C ALA A 7 3.91 -48.77 34.89
N GLY A 8 5.19 -49.17 34.92
CA GLY A 8 6.25 -48.42 34.25
C GLY A 8 6.14 -48.39 32.73
N ALA A 9 5.76 -49.53 32.11
CA ALA A 9 5.55 -49.61 30.69
C ALA A 9 4.36 -48.76 30.21
N LEU A 10 3.28 -48.70 31.03
CA LEU A 10 2.10 -47.88 30.73
C LEU A 10 2.41 -46.39 30.81
N ALA A 11 3.16 -45.96 31.81
CA ALA A 11 3.59 -44.56 31.98
C ALA A 11 4.50 -44.11 30.84
N LEU A 12 5.42 -44.98 30.39
CA LEU A 12 6.30 -44.66 29.26
C LEU A 12 5.53 -44.55 27.94
N ALA A 13 4.52 -45.37 27.71
CA ALA A 13 3.67 -45.32 26.52
C ALA A 13 2.83 -44.02 26.48
N ILE A 14 2.31 -43.57 27.61
CA ILE A 14 1.52 -42.34 27.71
C ILE A 14 2.42 -41.12 27.48
N THR A 15 3.63 -41.06 28.05
CA THR A 15 4.55 -39.94 27.82
C THR A 15 5.04 -39.85 26.37
N ALA A 16 5.31 -41.00 25.73
CA ALA A 16 5.67 -41.08 24.32
C ALA A 16 4.52 -40.60 23.39
N SER A 17 3.28 -40.95 23.71
CA SER A 17 2.10 -40.52 22.96
C SER A 17 1.85 -39.03 23.10
N VAL A 18 2.01 -38.43 24.29
CA VAL A 18 1.87 -36.98 24.51
C VAL A 18 2.97 -36.21 23.80
N ALA A 19 4.21 -36.72 23.83
CA ALA A 19 5.31 -36.06 23.09
C ALA A 19 5.09 -36.08 21.56
N ALA A 20 4.57 -37.20 21.02
CA ALA A 20 4.22 -37.29 19.60
C ALA A 20 3.10 -36.33 19.18
N LEU A 21 2.08 -36.13 20.04
CA LEU A 21 0.98 -35.19 19.78
C LEU A 21 1.46 -33.72 19.83
N LEU A 22 2.40 -33.38 20.70
CA LEU A 22 2.97 -32.04 20.80
C LEU A 22 3.88 -31.70 19.59
N SER A 23 4.52 -32.71 19.00
CA SER A 23 5.35 -32.54 17.80
C SER A 23 4.53 -32.39 16.52
N ALA A 24 3.31 -32.93 16.49
CA ALA A 24 2.45 -32.86 15.31
C ALA A 24 1.95 -31.45 14.97
N CYS A 25 1.84 -30.56 15.97
CA CYS A 25 1.42 -29.17 15.74
C CYS A 25 2.40 -28.35 14.89
N ASN A 26 3.70 -28.67 14.94
CA ASN A 26 4.72 -27.96 14.16
C ASN A 26 4.81 -28.42 12.69
N ILE A 27 4.30 -29.60 12.35
CA ILE A 27 4.36 -30.14 10.98
C ILE A 27 3.07 -29.81 10.20
N LEU A 28 1.97 -29.57 10.90
CA LEU A 28 0.67 -29.30 10.28
C LEU A 28 0.64 -27.92 9.59
N GLN A 29 1.30 -26.92 10.14
CA GLN A 29 1.36 -25.58 9.56
C GLN A 29 2.05 -25.53 8.19
N PRO A 30 3.25 -26.09 7.98
CA PRO A 30 3.86 -26.19 6.66
C PRO A 30 3.05 -27.03 5.67
N ALA A 31 2.45 -28.13 6.12
CA ALA A 31 1.61 -28.98 5.26
C ALA A 31 0.33 -28.27 4.81
N MET A 32 -0.34 -27.53 5.68
CA MET A 32 -1.48 -26.69 5.33
C MET A 32 -1.08 -25.55 4.39
N TYR A 33 0.09 -24.92 4.58
CA TYR A 33 0.59 -23.89 3.68
C TYR A 33 0.85 -24.42 2.27
N LEU A 34 1.38 -25.64 2.15
CA LEU A 34 1.59 -26.31 0.86
C LEU A 34 0.28 -26.72 0.18
N ALA A 35 -0.74 -27.08 0.95
CA ALA A 35 -2.03 -27.52 0.43
C ALA A 35 -2.98 -26.38 0.07
N VAL A 36 -3.00 -25.30 0.86
CA VAL A 36 -3.97 -24.18 0.73
C VAL A 36 -3.34 -22.95 0.09
N GLY A 37 -2.00 -22.86 0.10
CA GLY A 37 -1.25 -21.69 -0.34
C GLY A 37 -1.35 -20.52 0.66
N PRO A 38 -0.69 -19.40 0.36
CA PRO A 38 -0.69 -18.22 1.22
C PRO A 38 -2.08 -17.58 1.30
N THR A 39 -2.47 -17.18 2.51
CA THR A 39 -3.72 -16.46 2.75
C THR A 39 -3.74 -15.16 1.95
N LYS A 40 -4.76 -14.99 1.11
CA LYS A 40 -4.93 -13.78 0.30
C LYS A 40 -5.84 -12.79 1.01
N VAL A 41 -5.41 -11.54 1.08
CA VAL A 41 -6.23 -10.42 1.53
C VAL A 41 -7.18 -10.01 0.40
N PRO A 42 -8.50 -9.91 0.64
CA PRO A 42 -9.45 -9.46 -0.37
C PRO A 42 -9.24 -7.97 -0.68
N ALA A 43 -9.68 -7.55 -1.88
CA ALA A 43 -9.77 -6.14 -2.20
C ALA A 43 -10.68 -5.41 -1.20
N ARG A 44 -10.28 -4.22 -0.77
CA ARG A 44 -11.15 -3.36 0.05
C ARG A 44 -12.21 -2.64 -0.77
N TYR A 45 -11.90 -2.41 -2.03
CA TYR A 45 -12.81 -1.83 -3.00
C TYR A 45 -12.44 -2.35 -4.41
N VAL A 46 -13.44 -2.69 -5.19
CA VAL A 46 -13.27 -3.08 -6.59
C VAL A 46 -13.57 -1.86 -7.47
N LEU A 47 -12.53 -1.37 -8.18
CA LEU A 47 -12.70 -0.23 -9.07
C LEU A 47 -13.64 -0.58 -10.23
N GLU A 48 -14.48 0.36 -10.60
CA GLU A 48 -15.27 0.23 -11.82
C GLU A 48 -14.38 0.47 -13.05
N ASN A 49 -14.66 -0.27 -14.13
CA ASN A 49 -13.87 -0.14 -15.36
C ASN A 49 -14.37 1.04 -16.19
N ARG A 50 -13.92 2.24 -15.85
CA ARG A 50 -14.25 3.49 -16.52
C ARG A 50 -13.06 4.45 -16.50
N PRO A 51 -13.08 5.53 -17.32
CA PRO A 51 -12.00 6.50 -17.37
C PRO A 51 -11.63 7.01 -15.98
N THR A 52 -10.41 6.66 -15.53
CA THR A 52 -9.95 6.91 -14.16
C THR A 52 -8.74 7.83 -14.16
N VAL A 53 -8.76 8.85 -13.30
CA VAL A 53 -7.61 9.69 -13.01
C VAL A 53 -7.11 9.48 -11.59
N VAL A 54 -5.79 9.44 -11.42
CA VAL A 54 -5.14 9.44 -10.10
C VAL A 54 -4.64 10.86 -9.82
N PHE A 55 -5.09 11.43 -8.72
CA PHE A 55 -4.68 12.76 -8.29
C PHE A 55 -4.03 12.70 -6.91
N VAL A 56 -2.77 13.12 -6.83
CA VAL A 56 -2.03 13.20 -5.57
C VAL A 56 -1.99 14.66 -5.12
N ASP A 57 -2.50 14.92 -3.95
CA ASP A 57 -2.51 16.24 -3.32
C ASP A 57 -1.51 16.30 -2.16
N ASP A 58 -0.87 17.44 -2.01
CA ASP A 58 0.11 17.71 -0.94
C ASP A 58 -0.17 19.08 -0.30
N ARG A 59 -1.43 19.34 0.08
CA ARG A 59 -1.84 20.60 0.73
C ARG A 59 -1.10 20.87 2.02
N ASN A 60 -0.69 19.81 2.70
CA ASN A 60 -0.01 19.91 3.98
C ASN A 60 1.50 20.13 3.82
N ASN A 61 2.01 20.25 2.58
CA ASN A 61 3.44 20.33 2.29
C ASN A 61 4.23 19.19 2.95
N ALA A 62 3.63 17.98 2.96
CA ALA A 62 4.24 16.80 3.55
C ALA A 62 5.46 16.34 2.78
N ILE A 63 5.47 16.56 1.45
CA ILE A 63 6.58 16.20 0.56
C ILE A 63 7.60 17.37 0.55
N PRO A 64 8.85 17.12 0.97
CA PRO A 64 9.89 18.14 0.97
C PRO A 64 10.14 18.75 -0.42
N ILE A 65 10.53 20.01 -0.49
CA ILE A 65 10.77 20.75 -1.75
C ILE A 65 11.80 20.04 -2.64
N ASN A 66 12.83 19.43 -2.06
CA ASN A 66 13.83 18.65 -2.79
C ASN A 66 13.29 17.34 -3.38
N SER A 67 12.11 16.89 -2.95
CA SER A 67 11.38 15.72 -3.45
C SER A 67 10.09 16.10 -4.21
N SER A 68 9.99 17.31 -4.73
CA SER A 68 8.80 17.85 -5.40
C SER A 68 8.30 17.00 -6.60
N ARG A 69 9.16 16.14 -7.15
CA ARG A 69 8.81 15.19 -8.21
C ARG A 69 8.06 13.96 -7.68
N ALA A 70 8.19 13.63 -6.40
CA ALA A 70 7.59 12.44 -5.80
C ALA A 70 6.06 12.42 -5.94
N ARG A 71 5.41 13.56 -5.77
CA ARG A 71 3.95 13.71 -5.97
C ARG A 71 3.49 13.19 -7.34
N ARG A 72 4.19 13.58 -8.41
CA ARG A 72 3.90 13.14 -9.77
C ARG A 72 4.27 11.67 -9.96
N ALA A 73 5.42 11.27 -9.46
CA ALA A 73 5.89 9.90 -9.58
C ALA A 73 4.93 8.91 -8.89
N ILE A 74 4.38 9.25 -7.71
CA ILE A 74 3.36 8.44 -7.04
C ILE A 74 2.13 8.28 -7.93
N ALA A 75 1.60 9.36 -8.51
CA ALA A 75 0.43 9.29 -9.36
C ALA A 75 0.68 8.48 -10.65
N ASP A 76 1.83 8.69 -11.30
CA ASP A 76 2.24 7.95 -12.49
C ASP A 76 2.39 6.43 -12.17
N ASP A 77 3.03 6.08 -11.04
CA ASP A 77 3.23 4.68 -10.63
C ASP A 77 1.92 3.97 -10.23
N VAL A 78 1.04 4.64 -9.49
CA VAL A 78 -0.31 4.10 -9.20
C VAL A 78 -1.04 3.83 -10.51
N THR A 79 -1.08 4.81 -11.42
CA THR A 79 -1.73 4.67 -12.73
C THR A 79 -1.18 3.49 -13.52
N LYS A 80 0.16 3.36 -13.58
CA LYS A 80 0.83 2.24 -14.23
C LYS A 80 0.45 0.89 -13.62
N GLN A 81 0.38 0.79 -12.30
CA GLN A 81 -0.01 -0.45 -11.61
C GLN A 81 -1.49 -0.80 -11.84
N LEU A 82 -2.39 0.19 -11.84
CA LEU A 82 -3.81 -0.03 -12.16
C LEU A 82 -3.97 -0.63 -13.56
N MET A 83 -3.27 -0.08 -14.55
CA MET A 83 -3.30 -0.56 -15.94
C MET A 83 -2.66 -1.95 -16.07
N SER A 84 -1.47 -2.16 -15.52
CA SER A 84 -0.73 -3.43 -15.62
C SER A 84 -1.48 -4.60 -14.98
N ARG A 85 -2.26 -4.34 -13.93
CA ARG A 85 -3.11 -5.31 -13.24
C ARG A 85 -4.52 -5.40 -13.84
N ARG A 86 -4.82 -4.63 -14.87
CA ARG A 86 -6.14 -4.57 -15.54
C ARG A 86 -7.28 -4.22 -14.57
N LEU A 87 -7.00 -3.39 -13.57
CA LEU A 87 -8.02 -2.91 -12.62
C LEU A 87 -8.91 -1.86 -13.26
N VAL A 88 -8.37 -1.12 -14.22
CA VAL A 88 -9.07 -0.23 -15.14
C VAL A 88 -8.43 -0.39 -16.54
N THR A 89 -9.20 -0.16 -17.59
CA THR A 89 -8.70 -0.25 -18.97
C THR A 89 -8.36 1.11 -19.58
N GLN A 90 -8.88 2.18 -18.97
CA GLN A 90 -8.67 3.55 -19.45
C GLN A 90 -8.27 4.46 -18.28
N THR A 91 -7.17 5.17 -18.46
CA THR A 91 -6.69 6.16 -17.49
C THR A 91 -6.47 7.50 -18.14
N ILE A 92 -6.73 8.56 -17.37
CA ILE A 92 -6.44 9.95 -17.75
C ILE A 92 -5.08 10.32 -17.15
N SER A 93 -4.32 11.15 -17.87
CA SER A 93 -3.00 11.59 -17.45
C SER A 93 -3.03 12.31 -16.09
N PRO A 94 -2.37 11.80 -15.05
CA PRO A 94 -2.28 12.51 -13.77
C PRO A 94 -1.62 13.89 -13.91
N ARG A 95 -0.73 14.03 -14.88
CA ARG A 95 0.01 15.28 -15.12
C ARG A 95 -0.90 16.40 -15.57
N ASP A 96 -1.87 16.07 -16.43
CA ASP A 96 -2.82 17.06 -16.94
C ASP A 96 -3.75 17.55 -15.84
N ALA A 97 -4.25 16.63 -15.01
CA ALA A 97 -5.05 16.98 -13.84
C ALA A 97 -4.28 17.87 -12.83
N MET A 98 -3.01 17.53 -12.57
CA MET A 98 -2.16 18.31 -11.66
C MET A 98 -1.74 19.65 -12.27
N ALA A 99 -1.56 19.74 -13.58
CA ALA A 99 -1.25 20.99 -14.26
C ALA A 99 -2.46 21.93 -14.24
N LEU A 100 -3.65 21.40 -14.49
CA LEU A 100 -4.91 22.13 -14.38
C LEU A 100 -5.08 22.73 -12.98
N ALA A 101 -5.01 21.91 -11.93
CA ALA A 101 -5.14 22.37 -10.55
C ALA A 101 -4.14 23.48 -10.22
N ARG A 102 -2.86 23.30 -10.60
CA ARG A 102 -1.81 24.30 -10.34
C ARG A 102 -2.05 25.63 -11.04
N ASN A 103 -2.56 25.61 -12.26
CA ASN A 103 -2.85 26.84 -13.02
C ASN A 103 -3.97 27.63 -12.34
N GLN A 104 -5.02 26.93 -11.91
CA GLN A 104 -6.14 27.57 -11.21
C GLN A 104 -5.74 28.09 -9.81
N ASP A 105 -4.90 27.35 -9.07
CA ASP A 105 -4.37 27.78 -7.77
C ASP A 105 -3.57 29.11 -7.91
N ARG A 106 -2.83 29.30 -9.01
CA ARG A 106 -2.12 30.55 -9.30
C ARG A 106 -3.07 31.72 -9.55
N GLU A 107 -4.26 31.47 -10.04
CA GLU A 107 -5.30 32.47 -10.24
C GLU A 107 -6.12 32.71 -8.96
N GLY A 108 -5.74 32.10 -7.83
CA GLY A 108 -6.44 32.20 -6.56
C GLY A 108 -7.78 31.45 -6.52
N LYS A 109 -8.02 30.56 -7.49
CA LYS A 109 -9.24 29.76 -7.59
C LYS A 109 -8.95 28.31 -7.24
N LEU A 110 -9.28 27.89 -6.04
CA LEU A 110 -9.19 26.47 -5.64
C LEU A 110 -10.25 25.66 -6.39
N MET A 111 -9.80 24.75 -7.25
CA MET A 111 -10.71 23.79 -7.89
C MET A 111 -11.10 22.67 -6.95
N SER A 112 -12.39 22.30 -6.98
CA SER A 112 -12.82 21.06 -6.33
C SER A 112 -12.30 19.84 -7.10
N MET A 113 -12.14 18.70 -6.41
CA MET A 113 -11.76 17.44 -7.06
C MET A 113 -12.74 17.03 -8.15
N GLN A 114 -14.01 17.34 -7.93
CA GLN A 114 -15.07 17.14 -8.91
C GLN A 114 -14.82 17.93 -10.19
N ALA A 115 -14.54 19.22 -10.07
CA ALA A 115 -14.28 20.10 -11.23
C ALA A 115 -12.99 19.69 -11.99
N ILE A 116 -11.96 19.22 -11.25
CA ILE A 116 -10.75 18.68 -11.88
C ILE A 116 -11.10 17.46 -12.71
N GLY A 117 -11.82 16.49 -12.15
CA GLY A 117 -12.23 15.26 -12.84
C GLY A 117 -13.07 15.54 -14.08
N GLU A 118 -14.08 16.40 -13.97
CA GLU A 118 -14.93 16.83 -15.09
C GLU A 118 -14.11 17.46 -16.22
N THR A 119 -13.20 18.38 -15.88
CA THR A 119 -12.41 19.10 -16.88
C THR A 119 -11.44 18.20 -17.65
N VAL A 120 -10.86 17.18 -16.98
CA VAL A 120 -9.96 16.24 -17.65
C VAL A 120 -10.70 15.07 -18.33
N GLY A 121 -12.03 15.00 -18.22
CA GLY A 121 -12.84 13.95 -18.81
C GLY A 121 -12.76 12.60 -18.06
N ALA A 122 -12.48 12.63 -16.78
CA ALA A 122 -12.51 11.44 -15.95
C ALA A 122 -13.94 11.17 -15.43
N GLU A 123 -14.31 9.89 -15.34
CA GLU A 123 -15.55 9.47 -14.71
C GLU A 123 -15.33 9.00 -13.27
N GLN A 124 -14.11 8.56 -12.95
CA GLN A 124 -13.68 8.12 -11.63
C GLN A 124 -12.37 8.80 -11.25
N LEU A 125 -12.27 9.26 -10.02
CA LEU A 125 -11.06 9.91 -9.50
C LEU A 125 -10.58 9.20 -8.23
N ILE A 126 -9.34 8.75 -8.24
CA ILE A 126 -8.63 8.26 -7.05
C ILE A 126 -7.85 9.43 -6.47
N TYR A 127 -8.36 9.98 -5.37
CA TYR A 127 -7.76 11.11 -4.68
C TYR A 127 -6.90 10.64 -3.53
N ILE A 128 -5.62 10.98 -3.58
CA ILE A 128 -4.62 10.63 -2.58
C ILE A 128 -4.10 11.92 -1.95
N GLU A 129 -4.25 12.08 -0.66
CA GLU A 129 -3.72 13.20 0.09
C GLU A 129 -2.53 12.76 0.93
N MET A 130 -1.38 13.41 0.74
CA MET A 130 -0.18 13.14 1.51
C MET A 130 -0.27 13.79 2.88
N LEU A 131 -0.04 13.00 3.93
CA LEU A 131 -0.06 13.46 5.32
C LEU A 131 1.35 13.53 5.91
N ARG A 132 2.22 12.61 5.48
CA ARG A 132 3.61 12.53 5.93
C ARG A 132 4.48 11.90 4.85
N TYR A 133 5.67 12.43 4.67
CA TYR A 133 6.68 11.88 3.76
C TYR A 133 8.06 12.07 4.38
N ARG A 134 8.67 10.98 4.79
CA ARG A 134 9.99 10.98 5.44
C ARG A 134 10.94 10.10 4.64
N GLY A 135 11.64 10.71 3.70
CA GLY A 135 12.71 10.06 2.94
C GLY A 135 14.07 10.06 3.65
N SER A 136 14.22 10.83 4.73
CA SER A 136 15.44 10.91 5.53
C SER A 136 15.24 10.29 6.91
N PRO A 137 16.30 9.73 7.53
CA PRO A 137 16.20 9.25 8.90
C PRO A 137 15.87 10.43 9.82
N ASP A 138 14.93 10.22 10.72
CA ASP A 138 15.04 10.84 12.01
C ASP A 138 16.25 10.18 12.70
N ASN A 139 16.83 10.81 13.71
CA ASN A 139 18.03 10.30 14.39
C ASN A 139 17.85 8.90 15.04
N VAL A 140 16.73 8.23 14.80
CA VAL A 140 16.31 6.98 15.44
C VAL A 140 16.22 5.82 14.45
N THR A 141 15.71 6.05 13.24
CA THR A 141 15.51 4.96 12.26
C THR A 141 15.97 5.37 10.86
N SER A 142 16.64 4.44 10.17
CA SER A 142 17.02 4.59 8.75
C SER A 142 15.94 4.06 7.80
N GLN A 143 14.67 4.01 8.25
CA GLN A 143 13.55 3.52 7.44
C GLN A 143 12.76 4.67 6.84
N PRO A 144 12.75 4.83 5.52
CA PRO A 144 11.82 5.74 4.84
C PRO A 144 10.38 5.36 5.12
N THR A 145 9.57 6.36 5.46
CA THR A 145 8.15 6.18 5.79
C THR A 145 7.29 7.22 5.09
N ALA A 146 6.06 6.83 4.79
CA ALA A 146 5.05 7.77 4.30
C ALA A 146 3.68 7.42 4.87
N GLU A 147 2.85 8.45 4.98
CA GLU A 147 1.46 8.30 5.34
C GLU A 147 0.62 9.12 4.37
N CYS A 148 -0.38 8.51 3.82
CA CYS A 148 -1.36 9.17 3.00
C CYS A 148 -2.77 8.65 3.32
N ARG A 149 -3.78 9.36 2.84
CA ARG A 149 -5.15 8.92 2.89
C ARG A 149 -5.77 9.07 1.51
N LEU A 150 -6.70 8.19 1.21
CA LEU A 150 -7.33 8.22 -0.11
C LEU A 150 -8.84 8.07 -0.04
N LYS A 151 -9.47 8.49 -1.12
CA LYS A 151 -10.86 8.20 -1.44
C LYS A 151 -11.03 8.01 -2.95
N VAL A 152 -12.05 7.26 -3.34
CA VAL A 152 -12.49 7.14 -4.72
C VAL A 152 -13.78 7.93 -4.88
N ILE A 153 -13.83 8.77 -5.90
CA ILE A 153 -14.94 9.69 -6.18
C ILE A 153 -15.52 9.35 -7.55
N ASP A 154 -16.82 9.21 -7.60
CA ASP A 154 -17.60 9.19 -8.84
C ASP A 154 -17.78 10.63 -9.32
N ILE A 155 -17.21 10.93 -10.47
CA ILE A 155 -17.28 12.27 -11.05
C ILE A 155 -18.64 12.53 -11.68
N VAL A 156 -19.23 11.51 -12.30
CA VAL A 156 -20.54 11.61 -12.96
C VAL A 156 -21.65 11.85 -11.97
N ASN A 157 -21.71 11.00 -10.92
CA ASN A 157 -22.78 11.06 -9.90
C ASN A 157 -22.46 11.97 -8.72
N LYS A 158 -21.27 12.59 -8.68
CA LYS A 158 -20.81 13.50 -7.62
C LYS A 158 -20.82 12.87 -6.22
N THR A 159 -20.51 11.58 -6.15
CA THR A 159 -20.59 10.80 -4.90
C THR A 159 -19.24 10.17 -4.57
N ARG A 160 -19.02 9.91 -3.27
CA ARG A 160 -17.88 9.11 -2.82
C ARG A 160 -18.21 7.63 -2.95
N LEU A 161 -17.34 6.88 -3.66
CA LEU A 161 -17.47 5.44 -3.82
C LEU A 161 -16.72 4.68 -2.71
N PHE A 162 -15.54 5.18 -2.32
CA PHE A 162 -14.72 4.54 -1.30
C PHE A 162 -13.97 5.57 -0.44
N PRO A 163 -13.91 5.39 0.89
CA PRO A 163 -14.78 4.50 1.67
C PRO A 163 -16.25 4.84 1.44
N PRO A 164 -17.16 3.85 1.58
CA PRO A 164 -18.59 4.08 1.26
C PRO A 164 -19.18 5.19 2.14
N PRO A 165 -20.21 5.90 1.67
CA PRO A 165 -20.96 6.83 2.52
C PRO A 165 -21.48 6.12 3.77
N GLY A 166 -21.36 6.76 4.94
CA GLY A 166 -21.75 6.16 6.23
C GLY A 166 -20.68 5.28 6.89
N ALA A 167 -19.53 5.07 6.29
CA ALA A 167 -18.38 4.46 6.98
C ALA A 167 -17.94 5.34 8.16
N GLU A 168 -17.38 4.73 9.22
CA GLU A 168 -16.85 5.46 10.39
C GLU A 168 -15.82 6.54 9.99
N ARG A 169 -15.12 6.33 8.91
CA ARG A 169 -14.08 7.24 8.41
C ARG A 169 -14.36 7.64 6.97
N ASP A 170 -14.25 8.91 6.70
CA ASP A 170 -14.38 9.47 5.35
C ASP A 170 -13.18 9.20 4.44
N TRP A 171 -12.15 8.58 4.97
CA TRP A 171 -10.89 8.35 4.28
C TRP A 171 -10.33 6.96 4.59
N GLN A 172 -9.71 6.35 3.59
CA GLN A 172 -8.89 5.17 3.79
C GLN A 172 -7.44 5.61 4.06
N ALA A 173 -6.97 5.35 5.26
CA ALA A 173 -5.56 5.58 5.61
C ALA A 173 -4.65 4.51 4.98
N VAL A 174 -3.48 4.93 4.54
CA VAL A 174 -2.40 4.10 4.02
C VAL A 174 -1.11 4.53 4.71
N VAL A 175 -0.50 3.61 5.43
CA VAL A 175 0.80 3.79 6.06
C VAL A 175 1.82 2.91 5.37
N VAL A 176 2.92 3.51 4.98
CA VAL A 176 3.99 2.85 4.23
C VAL A 176 5.27 2.93 5.03
N GLN A 177 5.94 1.81 5.14
CA GLN A 177 7.27 1.69 5.73
C GLN A 177 8.10 0.80 4.82
N THR A 178 9.25 1.30 4.38
CA THR A 178 10.18 0.49 3.56
C THR A 178 11.11 -0.32 4.45
N ALA A 179 11.88 -1.22 3.87
CA ALA A 179 13.02 -1.81 4.59
C ALA A 179 14.02 -0.71 5.01
N PRO A 180 14.80 -0.94 6.07
CA PRO A 180 15.90 -0.05 6.42
C PRO A 180 16.86 0.12 5.25
N VAL A 181 17.30 1.34 5.00
CA VAL A 181 18.27 1.65 3.94
C VAL A 181 19.63 2.00 4.53
N SER A 182 20.69 1.74 3.79
CA SER A 182 22.04 2.11 4.24
C SER A 182 22.15 3.62 4.47
N PRO A 183 22.73 4.07 5.61
CA PRO A 183 22.98 5.48 5.88
C PRO A 183 23.81 6.18 4.79
N GLU A 184 24.60 5.44 4.04
CA GLU A 184 25.42 5.96 2.94
C GLU A 184 24.55 6.55 1.80
N LEU A 185 23.36 6.00 1.55
CA LEU A 185 22.47 6.51 0.51
C LEU A 185 22.01 7.95 0.80
N TYR A 186 21.96 8.35 2.05
CA TYR A 186 21.59 9.72 2.40
C TYR A 186 22.66 10.76 2.08
N ARG A 187 23.92 10.32 1.96
CA ARG A 187 25.07 11.22 1.73
C ARG A 187 25.19 11.71 0.29
N SER A 188 24.63 10.96 -0.67
CA SER A 188 24.74 11.29 -2.09
C SER A 188 23.38 11.71 -2.69
N THR A 189 23.44 12.52 -3.75
CA THR A 189 22.23 12.89 -4.51
C THR A 189 21.61 11.67 -5.21
N ALA A 190 22.44 10.76 -5.71
CA ALA A 190 21.99 9.52 -6.34
C ALA A 190 21.28 8.61 -5.33
N GLY A 191 21.86 8.44 -4.14
CA GLY A 191 21.27 7.64 -3.07
C GLY A 191 19.93 8.21 -2.58
N ARG A 192 19.84 9.54 -2.41
CA ARG A 192 18.56 10.18 -2.05
C ARG A 192 17.49 9.97 -3.11
N ARG A 193 17.84 9.99 -4.39
CA ARG A 193 16.90 9.66 -5.48
C ARG A 193 16.45 8.19 -5.43
N GLN A 194 17.35 7.28 -5.12
CA GLN A 194 17.03 5.86 -4.94
C GLN A 194 16.03 5.66 -3.79
N ILE A 195 16.25 6.33 -2.65
CA ILE A 195 15.33 6.30 -1.51
C ILE A 195 13.95 6.85 -1.91
N GLU A 196 13.92 7.97 -2.65
CA GLU A 196 12.67 8.54 -3.16
C GLU A 196 11.93 7.54 -4.06
N GLN A 197 12.64 6.88 -4.99
CA GLN A 197 12.04 5.86 -5.85
C GLN A 197 11.49 4.66 -5.08
N LEU A 198 12.21 4.16 -4.07
CA LEU A 198 11.74 3.09 -3.19
C LEU A 198 10.45 3.49 -2.47
N LEU A 199 10.41 4.70 -1.92
CA LEU A 199 9.24 5.18 -1.19
C LEU A 199 8.04 5.41 -2.11
N VAL A 200 8.26 5.98 -3.30
CA VAL A 200 7.23 6.16 -4.33
C VAL A 200 6.63 4.81 -4.74
N ALA A 201 7.48 3.83 -5.04
CA ALA A 201 7.04 2.48 -5.41
C ALA A 201 6.25 1.80 -4.29
N ALA A 202 6.69 1.95 -3.04
CA ALA A 202 6.02 1.40 -1.88
C ALA A 202 4.64 2.04 -1.65
N ILE A 203 4.51 3.37 -1.79
CA ILE A 203 3.22 4.07 -1.72
C ILE A 203 2.28 3.57 -2.82
N ALA A 204 2.77 3.54 -4.07
CA ALA A 204 1.96 3.10 -5.20
C ALA A 204 1.50 1.64 -5.03
N GLY A 205 2.36 0.76 -4.54
CA GLY A 205 2.04 -0.63 -4.24
C GLY A 205 0.94 -0.75 -3.19
N GLN A 206 1.08 -0.09 -2.05
CA GLN A 206 0.10 -0.15 -0.94
C GLN A 206 -1.25 0.45 -1.33
N VAL A 207 -1.25 1.57 -2.06
CA VAL A 207 -2.48 2.17 -2.61
C VAL A 207 -3.19 1.20 -3.55
N THR A 208 -2.45 0.61 -4.48
CA THR A 208 -3.04 -0.28 -5.49
C THR A 208 -3.54 -1.58 -4.89
N GLN A 209 -2.89 -2.12 -3.85
CA GLN A 209 -3.31 -3.33 -3.13
C GLN A 209 -4.73 -3.23 -2.55
N LEU A 210 -5.23 -2.03 -2.29
CA LEU A 210 -6.60 -1.83 -1.81
C LEU A 210 -7.66 -2.29 -2.84
N PHE A 211 -7.30 -2.36 -4.12
CA PHE A 211 -8.22 -2.56 -5.23
C PHE A 211 -8.20 -3.97 -5.82
N TYR A 212 -7.36 -4.88 -5.33
CA TYR A 212 -7.34 -6.26 -5.81
C TYR A 212 -6.99 -7.25 -4.69
N LYS A 213 -7.35 -8.52 -4.90
CA LYS A 213 -7.00 -9.60 -4.00
C LYS A 213 -5.50 -9.90 -4.11
N HIS A 214 -4.77 -9.79 -3.02
CA HIS A 214 -3.31 -9.95 -2.99
C HIS A 214 -2.85 -10.83 -1.83
N ILE A 215 -1.64 -11.35 -1.94
CA ILE A 215 -0.93 -11.97 -0.82
C ILE A 215 -0.31 -10.81 -0.04
N PRO A 216 -0.45 -10.76 1.30
CA PRO A 216 0.25 -9.76 2.10
C PRO A 216 1.74 -9.83 1.79
N ASP A 217 2.33 -8.72 1.36
CA ASP A 217 3.78 -8.66 1.27
C ASP A 217 4.32 -8.74 2.70
N GLU A 218 5.17 -9.73 2.98
CA GLU A 218 6.00 -9.67 4.17
C GLU A 218 6.81 -8.38 4.08
N LEU A 219 6.65 -7.52 5.07
CA LEU A 219 7.32 -6.23 5.16
C LEU A 219 8.81 -6.40 4.85
N GLY A 220 9.24 -5.95 3.68
CA GLY A 220 10.65 -5.89 3.29
C GLY A 220 11.16 -6.89 2.26
N SER A 221 10.39 -7.90 1.84
CA SER A 221 10.93 -8.96 0.97
C SER A 221 11.06 -8.62 -0.52
N ARG A 222 10.48 -7.52 -1.00
CA ARG A 222 10.47 -7.18 -2.44
C ARG A 222 11.18 -5.90 -2.84
N LEU A 223 11.81 -5.19 -1.91
CA LEU A 223 12.47 -3.92 -2.20
C LEU A 223 13.99 -3.96 -1.96
N THR A 224 14.59 -5.15 -1.92
CA THR A 224 16.05 -5.29 -2.04
C THR A 224 16.42 -5.16 -3.52
N PRO A 225 17.19 -4.14 -3.93
CA PRO A 225 17.80 -4.12 -5.26
C PRO A 225 18.73 -5.33 -5.37
N GLN A 226 18.59 -6.13 -6.44
CA GLN A 226 19.62 -7.06 -6.88
C GLN A 226 20.80 -6.29 -7.43
#